data_4c463c6a1b3d68f8269f7981066eed47
#
_entry.id   4c463c6a1b3d68f8269f7981066eed47
#
_cell.length_a   1.000
_cell.length_b   1.000
_cell.length_c   1.000
_cell.angle_alpha   90.00
_cell.angle_beta   90.00
_cell.angle_gamma   90.00
#
_symmetry.space_group_name_H-M   'P 1'
#
loop_
_entity.id
_entity.type
_entity.pdbx_description
1 polymer ?
#
loop_
_entity_poly.entity_id
_entity_poly.type
_entity_poly.pdbx_seq_one_letter_code
_entity_poly.pdbx_strand_id
1 'polypeptide(L)'
;MDPARYTPLAVGITREGQWLCYTGDLSRLEDGTWQQAADCIPCTPLVEREARALLLLDGSGRRLLFDAVFPVLHGKNGEDGTVQGLFELAGVPVIGCGTLSSALCMDKDRAHQLAALAGIRVPRSHVFHSSDDFSRTAQAAEELGYPVFVKPV
;
A
#
# COMPACT_ATOMS: atom_id res chain seq x y z
N MET A 1 18.63 -6.43 -1.55
CA MET A 1 18.54 -6.43 -3.03
C MET A 1 19.95 -6.63 -3.59
N ASP A 2 20.14 -7.46 -4.62
CA ASP A 2 21.47 -7.73 -5.21
C ASP A 2 21.93 -6.50 -6.04
N PRO A 3 22.98 -5.78 -5.62
CA PRO A 3 23.45 -4.57 -6.29
C PRO A 3 24.08 -4.82 -7.67
N ALA A 4 24.45 -6.08 -7.98
CA ALA A 4 24.94 -6.43 -9.30
C ALA A 4 23.83 -6.52 -10.36
N ARG A 5 22.57 -6.62 -9.93
CA ARG A 5 21.40 -6.81 -10.80
C ARG A 5 20.41 -5.67 -10.75
N TYR A 6 20.38 -4.91 -9.67
CA TYR A 6 19.36 -3.89 -9.42
C TYR A 6 19.98 -2.60 -8.91
N THR A 7 19.52 -1.49 -9.42
CA THR A 7 19.84 -0.16 -8.92
C THR A 7 18.58 0.39 -8.24
N PRO A 8 18.52 0.40 -6.90
CA PRO A 8 17.35 0.89 -6.20
C PRO A 8 17.23 2.41 -6.31
N LEU A 9 16.02 2.88 -6.58
CA LEU A 9 15.63 4.27 -6.45
C LEU A 9 14.68 4.38 -5.27
N ALA A 10 15.14 4.96 -4.17
CA ALA A 10 14.34 5.10 -2.97
C ALA A 10 13.35 6.26 -3.08
N VAL A 11 12.08 5.98 -2.82
CA VAL A 11 11.00 6.98 -2.79
C VAL A 11 10.23 6.82 -1.51
N GLY A 12 10.17 7.88 -0.72
CA GLY A 12 9.34 7.93 0.47
C GLY A 12 8.05 8.69 0.21
N ILE A 13 6.98 8.28 0.90
CA ILE A 13 5.70 8.97 0.88
C ILE A 13 5.41 9.43 2.30
N THR A 14 5.21 10.72 2.51
CA THR A 14 4.89 11.27 3.83
C THR A 14 3.44 10.93 4.22
N ARG A 15 3.08 11.16 5.48
CA ARG A 15 1.70 10.97 5.96
C ARG A 15 0.71 11.89 5.27
N GLU A 16 1.17 13.04 4.81
CA GLU A 16 0.40 14.03 4.04
C GLU A 16 0.29 13.67 2.56
N GLY A 17 0.93 12.56 2.13
CA GLY A 17 0.90 12.08 0.74
C GLY A 17 1.93 12.75 -0.18
N GLN A 18 2.93 13.45 0.36
CA GLN A 18 4.00 14.01 -0.45
C GLN A 18 4.99 12.91 -0.85
N TRP A 19 5.34 12.85 -2.11
CA TRP A 19 6.33 11.93 -2.64
C TRP A 19 7.70 12.58 -2.70
N LEU A 20 8.68 11.91 -2.13
CA LEU A 20 10.05 12.40 -2.03
C LEU A 20 11.01 11.35 -2.58
N CYS A 21 11.77 11.70 -3.63
CA CYS A 21 12.90 10.92 -4.08
C CYS A 21 14.03 11.12 -3.08
N TYR A 22 14.50 10.03 -2.47
CA TYR A 22 15.55 10.04 -1.46
C TYR A 22 16.86 9.52 -2.03
N THR A 23 17.92 10.33 -1.93
CA THR A 23 19.26 10.01 -2.47
C THR A 23 20.32 9.83 -1.38
N GLY A 24 19.92 9.92 -0.12
CA GLY A 24 20.81 9.80 1.03
C GLY A 24 21.07 8.36 1.50
N ASP A 25 21.64 8.24 2.68
CA ASP A 25 21.94 6.93 3.29
C ASP A 25 20.66 6.17 3.65
N LEU A 26 20.54 4.95 3.13
CA LEU A 26 19.37 4.08 3.33
C LEU A 26 19.14 3.69 4.81
N SER A 27 20.17 3.76 5.66
CA SER A 27 20.02 3.51 7.10
C SER A 27 19.03 4.49 7.76
N ARG A 28 18.90 5.70 7.22
CA ARG A 28 17.95 6.71 7.71
C ARG A 28 16.48 6.38 7.40
N LEU A 29 16.22 5.41 6.52
CA LEU A 29 14.88 4.88 6.31
C LEU A 29 14.44 4.02 7.50
N GLU A 30 15.37 3.30 8.12
CA GLU A 30 15.09 2.42 9.26
C GLU A 30 14.73 3.23 10.53
N ASP A 31 15.43 4.33 10.78
CA ASP A 31 15.21 5.19 11.96
C ASP A 31 14.15 6.28 11.75
N GLY A 32 13.61 6.40 10.53
CA GLY A 32 12.55 7.35 10.17
C GLY A 32 13.01 8.81 10.02
N THR A 33 14.32 9.08 10.06
CA THR A 33 14.86 10.45 9.97
C THR A 33 15.06 10.95 8.54
N TRP A 34 14.80 10.11 7.54
CA TRP A 34 14.99 10.42 6.12
C TRP A 34 14.20 11.64 5.64
N GLN A 35 13.00 11.88 6.18
CA GLN A 35 12.11 12.98 5.73
C GLN A 35 12.69 14.37 5.96
N GLN A 36 13.60 14.53 6.92
CA GLN A 36 14.23 15.79 7.28
C GLN A 36 15.59 15.98 6.58
N ALA A 37 15.98 15.03 5.73
CA ALA A 37 17.26 15.07 5.06
C ALA A 37 17.25 16.07 3.90
N ALA A 38 18.36 16.80 3.73
CA ALA A 38 18.58 17.65 2.55
C ALA A 38 18.59 16.85 1.23
N ASP A 39 18.68 15.53 1.33
CA ASP A 39 18.73 14.57 0.23
C ASP A 39 17.35 14.16 -0.31
N CYS A 40 16.27 14.80 0.19
CA CYS A 40 14.90 14.58 -0.29
C CYS A 40 14.53 15.60 -1.35
N ILE A 41 14.17 15.11 -2.53
CA ILE A 41 13.68 15.95 -3.63
C ILE A 41 12.21 15.60 -3.88
N PRO A 42 11.29 16.58 -3.80
CA PRO A 42 9.89 16.34 -4.15
C PRO A 42 9.77 15.78 -5.58
N CYS A 43 8.92 14.77 -5.75
CA CYS A 43 8.74 14.14 -7.02
C CYS A 43 7.30 13.68 -7.22
N THR A 44 6.96 13.28 -8.43
CA THR A 44 5.67 12.67 -8.77
C THR A 44 5.85 11.60 -9.84
N PRO A 45 5.15 10.46 -9.72
CA PRO A 45 5.09 9.50 -10.82
C PRO A 45 4.41 10.14 -12.03
N LEU A 46 4.96 9.91 -13.21
CA LEU A 46 4.29 10.25 -14.46
C LEU A 46 3.29 9.13 -14.81
N VAL A 47 2.05 9.50 -15.04
CA VAL A 47 0.99 8.56 -15.47
C VAL A 47 0.95 8.36 -16.98
N GLU A 48 1.77 9.09 -17.72
CA GLU A 48 1.94 8.90 -19.15
C GLU A 48 2.50 7.50 -19.40
N ARG A 49 1.77 6.69 -20.16
CA ARG A 49 2.24 5.36 -20.56
C ARG A 49 3.55 5.49 -21.33
N GLU A 50 4.48 4.58 -21.08
CA GLU A 50 5.82 4.55 -21.66
C GLU A 50 6.81 5.54 -21.03
N ALA A 51 6.38 6.56 -20.30
CA ALA A 51 7.30 7.47 -19.62
C ALA A 51 8.15 6.74 -18.57
N ARG A 52 7.54 5.83 -17.80
CA ARG A 52 8.18 5.04 -16.72
C ARG A 52 9.16 5.87 -15.91
N ALA A 53 8.72 7.00 -15.42
CA ALA A 53 9.58 7.98 -14.79
C ALA A 53 8.94 8.66 -13.59
N LEU A 54 9.78 9.11 -12.67
CA LEU A 54 9.46 10.13 -11.69
C LEU A 54 9.91 11.49 -12.24
N LEU A 55 9.04 12.48 -12.17
CA LEU A 55 9.40 13.87 -12.41
C LEU A 55 9.86 14.50 -11.10
N LEU A 56 11.06 15.06 -11.07
CA LEU A 56 11.54 15.85 -9.93
C LEU A 56 10.89 17.24 -9.96
N LEU A 57 10.40 17.67 -8.79
CA LEU A 57 9.71 18.96 -8.61
C LEU A 57 10.66 20.04 -8.04
N ASP A 58 11.93 19.97 -8.37
CA ASP A 58 12.99 20.90 -7.99
C ASP A 58 13.19 22.06 -9.00
N GLY A 59 12.33 22.16 -9.99
CA GLY A 59 12.43 23.13 -11.08
C GLY A 59 13.37 22.70 -12.22
N SER A 60 14.10 21.60 -12.09
CA SER A 60 15.01 21.12 -13.13
C SER A 60 14.31 20.46 -14.33
N GLY A 61 13.07 19.98 -14.14
CA GLY A 61 12.37 19.17 -15.13
C GLY A 61 12.97 17.79 -15.37
N ARG A 62 13.90 17.34 -14.51
CA ARG A 62 14.54 16.03 -14.63
C ARG A 62 13.55 14.90 -14.42
N ARG A 63 13.71 13.86 -15.20
CA ARG A 63 12.97 12.60 -15.11
C ARG A 63 13.93 11.48 -14.68
N LEU A 64 13.55 10.73 -13.66
CA LEU A 64 14.27 9.55 -13.22
C LEU A 64 13.53 8.33 -13.76
N LEU A 65 14.15 7.62 -14.69
CA LEU A 65 13.57 6.43 -15.30
C LEU A 65 13.69 5.23 -14.37
N PHE A 66 12.70 4.34 -14.41
CA PHE A 66 12.72 3.08 -13.67
C PHE A 66 11.94 1.99 -14.44
N ASP A 67 12.28 0.74 -14.20
CA ASP A 67 11.71 -0.40 -14.93
C ASP A 67 10.49 -1.01 -14.23
N ALA A 68 10.49 -0.97 -12.91
CA ALA A 68 9.43 -1.55 -12.07
C ALA A 68 9.36 -0.85 -10.72
N VAL A 69 8.24 -1.02 -10.02
CA VAL A 69 8.07 -0.54 -8.64
C VAL A 69 7.90 -1.72 -7.68
N PHE A 70 8.46 -1.57 -6.50
CA PHE A 70 8.31 -2.50 -5.39
C PHE A 70 7.75 -1.74 -4.18
N PRO A 71 6.42 -1.70 -4.02
CA PRO A 71 5.80 -1.02 -2.88
C PRO A 71 6.14 -1.73 -1.58
N VAL A 72 6.75 -1.01 -0.62
CA VAL A 72 6.98 -1.45 0.76
C VAL A 72 6.19 -0.49 1.65
N LEU A 73 4.87 -0.57 1.52
CA LEU A 73 3.91 0.31 2.17
C LEU A 73 2.94 -0.53 2.99
N HIS A 74 2.36 0.07 4.03
CA HIS A 74 1.42 -0.62 4.91
C HIS A 74 0.09 0.14 5.02
N GLY A 75 -1.00 -0.62 5.11
CA GLY A 75 -2.34 -0.10 5.33
C GLY A 75 -2.95 0.61 4.13
N LYS A 76 -3.84 1.55 4.45
CA LYS A 76 -4.59 2.33 3.45
C LYS A 76 -3.65 3.10 2.51
N ASN A 77 -3.99 3.14 1.23
CA ASN A 77 -3.24 3.70 0.11
C ASN A 77 -1.94 2.94 -0.25
N GLY A 78 -1.51 1.98 0.56
CA GLY A 78 -0.31 1.19 0.28
C GLY A 78 -0.62 -0.27 -0.10
N GLU A 79 -1.61 -0.88 0.58
CA GLU A 79 -1.96 -2.29 0.40
C GLU A 79 -3.36 -2.50 -0.19
N ASP A 80 -4.14 -1.45 -0.38
CA ASP A 80 -5.55 -1.48 -0.79
C ASP A 80 -5.78 -1.36 -2.31
N GLY A 81 -4.72 -1.43 -3.11
CA GLY A 81 -4.81 -1.35 -4.56
C GLY A 81 -4.65 0.06 -5.14
N THR A 82 -4.67 1.13 -4.31
CA THR A 82 -4.58 2.51 -4.81
C THR A 82 -3.23 2.81 -5.45
N VAL A 83 -2.12 2.54 -4.77
CA VAL A 83 -0.78 2.74 -5.35
C VAL A 83 -0.51 1.78 -6.49
N GLN A 84 -1.00 0.55 -6.40
CA GLN A 84 -0.92 -0.43 -7.47
C GLN A 84 -1.65 0.07 -8.73
N GLY A 85 -2.87 0.60 -8.57
CA GLY A 85 -3.66 1.17 -9.66
C GLY A 85 -3.00 2.38 -10.32
N LEU A 86 -2.33 3.22 -9.56
CA LEU A 86 -1.55 4.34 -10.09
C LEU A 86 -0.48 3.84 -11.07
N PHE A 87 0.28 2.82 -10.69
CA PHE A 87 1.35 2.28 -11.54
C PHE A 87 0.83 1.40 -12.68
N GLU A 88 -0.26 0.66 -12.48
CA GLU A 88 -0.94 -0.05 -13.56
C GLU A 88 -1.46 0.93 -14.63
N LEU A 89 -2.05 2.08 -14.21
CA LEU A 89 -2.47 3.13 -15.12
C LEU A 89 -1.28 3.69 -15.93
N ALA A 90 -0.15 3.91 -15.26
CA ALA A 90 1.09 4.39 -15.86
C ALA A 90 1.79 3.34 -16.75
N GLY A 91 1.32 2.09 -16.79
CA GLY A 91 1.96 1.00 -17.53
C GLY A 91 3.29 0.54 -16.92
N VAL A 92 3.47 0.72 -15.62
CA VAL A 92 4.67 0.33 -14.87
C VAL A 92 4.42 -1.02 -14.18
N PRO A 93 5.30 -2.01 -14.35
CA PRO A 93 5.21 -3.26 -13.61
C PRO A 93 5.29 -3.06 -12.10
N VAL A 94 4.36 -3.67 -11.36
CA VAL A 94 4.34 -3.67 -9.90
C VAL A 94 4.80 -5.03 -9.40
N ILE A 95 5.81 -5.04 -8.53
CA ILE A 95 6.28 -6.26 -7.87
C ILE A 95 5.44 -6.46 -6.61
N GLY A 96 4.54 -7.43 -6.65
CA GLY A 96 3.58 -7.71 -5.58
C GLY A 96 2.19 -8.03 -6.13
N CYS A 97 1.17 -7.83 -5.30
CA CYS A 97 -0.22 -8.01 -5.70
C CYS A 97 -0.68 -6.88 -6.63
N GLY A 98 -1.50 -7.21 -7.62
CA GLY A 98 -2.17 -6.22 -8.46
C GLY A 98 -3.33 -5.51 -7.75
N THR A 99 -3.89 -4.51 -8.40
CA THR A 99 -4.95 -3.63 -7.86
C THR A 99 -6.13 -4.41 -7.31
N LEU A 100 -6.70 -5.34 -8.10
CA LEU A 100 -7.88 -6.11 -7.69
C LEU A 100 -7.60 -6.98 -6.46
N SER A 101 -6.49 -7.72 -6.46
CA SER A 101 -6.13 -8.60 -5.34
C SER A 101 -5.87 -7.81 -4.06
N SER A 102 -5.18 -6.68 -4.18
CA SER A 102 -4.91 -5.78 -3.04
C SER A 102 -6.21 -5.23 -2.43
N ALA A 103 -7.11 -4.72 -3.27
CA ALA A 103 -8.40 -4.19 -2.81
C ALA A 103 -9.26 -5.26 -2.10
N LEU A 104 -9.36 -6.44 -2.70
CA LEU A 104 -10.15 -7.54 -2.13
C LEU A 104 -9.57 -8.07 -0.82
N CYS A 105 -8.23 -8.22 -0.74
CA CYS A 105 -7.58 -8.74 0.47
C CYS A 105 -7.53 -7.71 1.60
N MET A 106 -7.62 -6.43 1.29
CA MET A 106 -7.67 -5.37 2.31
C MET A 106 -8.98 -5.38 3.07
N ASP A 107 -10.09 -5.66 2.39
CA ASP A 107 -11.41 -5.89 3.00
C ASP A 107 -11.47 -7.31 3.57
N LYS A 108 -11.41 -7.43 4.88
CA LYS A 108 -11.33 -8.73 5.58
C LYS A 108 -12.60 -9.57 5.41
N ASP A 109 -13.75 -8.92 5.30
CA ASP A 109 -15.02 -9.63 5.09
C ASP A 109 -15.05 -10.23 3.68
N ARG A 110 -14.73 -9.44 2.67
CA ARG A 110 -14.66 -9.91 1.28
C ARG A 110 -13.62 -11.00 1.08
N ALA A 111 -12.43 -10.83 1.69
CA ALA A 111 -11.40 -11.86 1.65
C ALA A 111 -11.86 -13.19 2.28
N HIS A 112 -12.55 -13.16 3.41
CA HIS A 112 -13.10 -14.34 4.06
C HIS A 112 -14.21 -14.99 3.20
N GLN A 113 -15.13 -14.20 2.63
CA GLN A 113 -16.18 -14.71 1.77
C GLN A 113 -15.61 -15.45 0.54
N LEU A 114 -14.61 -14.86 -0.13
CA LEU A 114 -13.98 -15.46 -1.29
C LEU A 114 -13.18 -16.72 -0.92
N ALA A 115 -12.47 -16.71 0.19
CA ALA A 115 -11.74 -17.87 0.68
C ALA A 115 -12.70 -19.02 1.02
N ALA A 116 -13.84 -18.72 1.66
CA ALA A 116 -14.87 -19.73 1.96
C ALA A 116 -15.48 -20.32 0.69
N LEU A 117 -15.76 -19.49 -0.33
CA LEU A 117 -16.25 -19.97 -1.64
C LEU A 117 -15.23 -20.87 -2.34
N ALA A 118 -13.93 -20.64 -2.11
CA ALA A 118 -12.85 -21.50 -2.62
C ALA A 118 -12.65 -22.79 -1.78
N GLY A 119 -13.49 -23.04 -0.78
CA GLY A 119 -13.39 -24.22 0.08
C GLY A 119 -12.34 -24.10 1.20
N ILE A 120 -11.76 -22.93 1.40
CA ILE A 120 -10.79 -22.68 2.47
C ILE A 120 -11.55 -22.39 3.77
N ARG A 121 -11.17 -23.07 4.86
CA ARG A 121 -11.78 -22.84 6.17
C ARG A 121 -11.36 -21.45 6.70
N VAL A 122 -12.36 -20.62 6.99
CA VAL A 122 -12.20 -19.30 7.58
C VAL A 122 -12.84 -19.24 8.97
N PRO A 123 -12.41 -18.35 9.85
CA PRO A 123 -13.07 -18.12 11.13
C PRO A 123 -14.48 -17.56 10.92
N ARG A 124 -15.39 -17.88 11.83
CA ARG A 124 -16.70 -17.22 11.88
C ARG A 124 -16.52 -15.76 12.20
N SER A 125 -17.26 -14.89 11.56
CA SER A 125 -17.19 -13.44 11.78
C SER A 125 -18.56 -12.80 11.59
N HIS A 126 -18.74 -11.64 12.21
CA HIS A 126 -19.85 -10.73 11.94
C HIS A 126 -19.29 -9.36 11.60
N VAL A 127 -19.87 -8.69 10.62
CA VAL A 127 -19.52 -7.32 10.22
C VAL A 127 -20.59 -6.38 10.76
N PHE A 128 -20.16 -5.29 11.35
CA PHE A 128 -21.01 -4.22 11.85
C PHE A 128 -20.60 -2.90 11.25
N HIS A 129 -21.58 -2.08 10.97
CA HIS A 129 -21.40 -0.69 10.54
C HIS A 129 -21.69 0.26 11.71
N SER A 130 -21.20 1.49 11.59
CA SER A 130 -21.41 2.51 12.63
C SER A 130 -22.89 2.84 12.90
N SER A 131 -23.78 2.47 11.97
CA SER A 131 -25.23 2.63 12.09
C SER A 131 -25.93 1.47 12.82
N ASP A 132 -25.21 0.38 13.10
CA ASP A 132 -25.81 -0.80 13.71
C ASP A 132 -25.99 -0.62 15.23
N ASP A 133 -27.02 -1.28 15.76
CA ASP A 133 -27.30 -1.23 17.19
C ASP A 133 -26.24 -2.01 17.98
N PHE A 134 -25.71 -1.40 19.03
CA PHE A 134 -24.70 -2.00 19.89
C PHE A 134 -25.19 -3.33 20.56
N SER A 135 -26.47 -3.46 20.83
CA SER A 135 -27.03 -4.69 21.37
C SER A 135 -26.81 -5.90 20.46
N ARG A 136 -26.91 -5.70 19.17
CA ARG A 136 -26.64 -6.74 18.16
C ARG A 136 -25.17 -7.15 18.12
N THR A 137 -24.28 -6.21 18.39
CA THR A 137 -22.83 -6.49 18.44
C THR A 137 -22.50 -7.39 19.63
N ALA A 138 -23.08 -7.13 20.79
CA ALA A 138 -22.92 -7.96 21.99
C ALA A 138 -23.46 -9.39 21.77
N GLN A 139 -24.65 -9.52 21.21
CA GLN A 139 -25.25 -10.81 20.88
C GLN A 139 -24.38 -11.62 19.92
N ALA A 140 -23.87 -11.00 18.86
CA ALA A 140 -23.00 -11.67 17.90
C ALA A 140 -21.67 -12.13 18.54
N ALA A 141 -21.10 -11.38 19.46
CA ALA A 141 -19.91 -11.80 20.20
C ALA A 141 -20.19 -13.04 21.05
N GLU A 142 -21.35 -13.13 21.70
CA GLU A 142 -21.77 -14.32 22.44
C GLU A 142 -21.97 -15.53 21.51
N GLU A 143 -22.60 -15.34 20.35
CA GLU A 143 -22.80 -16.40 19.35
C GLU A 143 -21.48 -16.93 18.76
N LEU A 144 -20.48 -16.07 18.61
CA LEU A 144 -19.12 -16.47 18.18
C LEU A 144 -18.39 -17.27 19.25
N GLY A 145 -18.60 -16.93 20.52
CA GLY A 145 -17.88 -17.46 21.69
C GLY A 145 -16.57 -16.72 21.95
N TYR A 146 -16.26 -16.51 23.22
CA TYR A 146 -15.04 -15.82 23.63
C TYR A 146 -13.83 -16.75 23.64
N PRO A 147 -12.58 -16.22 23.38
CA PRO A 147 -12.27 -14.83 23.06
C PRO A 147 -12.60 -14.46 21.61
N VAL A 148 -12.96 -13.19 21.37
CA VAL A 148 -13.21 -12.62 20.03
C VAL A 148 -12.16 -11.56 19.67
N PHE A 149 -11.86 -11.42 18.38
CA PHE A 149 -11.03 -10.33 17.86
C PHE A 149 -11.92 -9.30 17.18
N VAL A 150 -11.71 -8.03 17.50
CA VAL A 150 -12.37 -6.89 16.85
C VAL A 150 -11.35 -6.20 15.95
N LYS A 151 -11.69 -6.02 14.68
CA LYS A 151 -10.80 -5.40 13.67
C LYS A 151 -11.60 -4.46 12.78
N PRO A 152 -11.02 -3.35 12.32
CA PRO A 152 -11.61 -2.56 11.24
C PRO A 152 -11.67 -3.38 9.94
N VAL A 153 -12.70 -3.16 9.16
CA VAL A 153 -12.89 -3.71 7.82
C VAL A 153 -12.58 -2.64 6.80
#